data_9317810489438b3cdd0317d6fa3df8b5
#
_entry.id   9317810489438b3cdd0317d6fa3df8b5
#
_cell.length_a   1.000
_cell.length_b   1.000
_cell.length_c   1.000
_cell.angle_alpha   90.00
_cell.angle_beta   90.00
_cell.angle_gamma   90.00
#
_symmetry.space_group_name_H-M   'P 1'
#
loop_
_entity.id
_entity.type
_entity.pdbx_description
1 polymer ?
#
loop_
_entity_poly.entity_id
_entity_poly.type
_entity_poly.pdbx_seq_one_letter_code
_entity_poly.pdbx_strand_id
1 'polypeptide(L)'
;YYAELNPVIGSEQGGKRPVLIISNDIGNKHSPTVIVAPITSRVHTKAKLPTHTLIKDFEGLDKNSIILFEQIRTIDKQRLRKYVGMLSTVIMARADKALAISISLREVNNE
;
A
#
# COMPACT_ATOMS: atom_id res chain seq x y z
N TYR A 1 3.82 -0.24 8.03
CA TYR A 1 3.63 0.77 9.08
C TYR A 1 2.18 1.18 9.20
N TYR A 2 1.74 1.51 10.40
CA TYR A 2 0.55 2.34 10.57
C TYR A 2 0.88 3.78 10.20
N ALA A 3 -0.09 4.48 9.61
CA ALA A 3 0.06 5.88 9.25
C ALA A 3 -1.23 6.65 9.51
N GLU A 4 -1.11 7.95 9.81
CA GLU A 4 -2.25 8.87 9.87
C GLU A 4 -2.42 9.51 8.50
N LEU A 5 -3.50 9.18 7.82
CA LEU A 5 -3.74 9.62 6.43
C LEU A 5 -4.63 10.86 6.32
N ASN A 6 -5.31 11.26 7.40
CA ASN A 6 -6.12 12.48 7.38
C ASN A 6 -5.23 13.75 7.39
N PRO A 7 -5.68 14.85 6.82
CA PRO A 7 -6.96 15.05 6.14
C PRO A 7 -6.99 14.47 4.73
N VAL A 8 -8.16 14.05 4.29
CA VAL A 8 -8.43 13.56 2.93
C VAL A 8 -9.68 14.24 2.39
N ILE A 9 -9.93 14.09 1.09
CA ILE A 9 -11.09 14.65 0.39
C ILE A 9 -11.90 13.51 -0.26
N GLY A 10 -13.20 13.55 -0.07
CA GLY A 10 -14.14 12.65 -0.74
C GLY A 10 -13.81 11.18 -0.54
N SER A 11 -13.64 10.45 -1.64
CA SER A 11 -13.42 9.01 -1.64
C SER A 11 -11.99 8.57 -1.38
N GLU A 12 -11.09 9.51 -1.08
CA GLU A 12 -9.73 9.17 -0.68
C GLU A 12 -9.73 8.36 0.61
N GLN A 13 -8.87 7.33 0.67
CA GLN A 13 -8.76 6.49 1.85
C GLN A 13 -8.06 7.26 2.98
N GLY A 14 -8.79 7.51 4.08
CA GLY A 14 -8.29 8.28 5.21
C GLY A 14 -8.17 7.48 6.49
N GLY A 15 -7.93 8.21 7.59
CA GLY A 15 -7.85 7.66 8.92
C GLY A 15 -6.49 7.08 9.27
N LYS A 16 -6.40 6.55 10.47
CA LYS A 16 -5.21 5.85 10.97
C LYS A 16 -5.32 4.38 10.57
N ARG A 17 -4.43 3.92 9.71
CA ARG A 17 -4.47 2.56 9.16
C ARG A 17 -3.11 2.06 8.72
N PRO A 18 -2.96 0.74 8.51
CA PRO A 18 -1.75 0.21 7.93
C PRO A 18 -1.57 0.72 6.49
N VAL A 19 -0.32 0.92 6.12
CA VAL A 19 0.09 1.25 4.75
C VAL A 19 1.25 0.38 4.35
N LEU A 20 1.35 0.07 3.05
CA LEU A 20 2.52 -0.56 2.47
C LEU A 20 3.42 0.54 1.90
N ILE A 21 4.69 0.54 2.30
CA ILE A 21 5.71 1.42 1.71
C ILE A 21 6.11 0.83 0.37
N ILE A 22 5.94 1.59 -0.71
CA ILE A 22 6.24 1.15 -2.08
C ILE A 22 7.35 1.92 -2.75
N SER A 23 7.81 3.01 -2.13
CA SER A 23 8.97 3.75 -2.64
C SER A 23 10.26 2.95 -2.42
N ASN A 24 11.27 3.22 -3.27
CA ASN A 24 12.54 2.48 -3.23
C ASN A 24 13.35 2.79 -1.97
N ASP A 25 14.28 1.88 -1.62
CA ASP A 25 15.05 1.97 -0.38
C ASP A 25 15.94 3.20 -0.30
N ILE A 26 16.49 3.65 -1.42
CA ILE A 26 17.33 4.86 -1.46
C ILE A 26 16.48 6.09 -1.14
N GLY A 27 15.34 6.23 -1.79
CA GLY A 27 14.39 7.29 -1.51
C GLY A 27 13.89 7.23 -0.07
N ASN A 28 13.56 6.03 0.43
CA ASN A 28 13.08 5.85 1.79
C ASN A 28 14.13 6.26 2.84
N LYS A 29 15.41 6.10 2.53
CA LYS A 29 16.49 6.47 3.43
C LYS A 29 16.73 7.98 3.47
N HIS A 30 16.66 8.65 2.33
CA HIS A 30 17.13 10.04 2.17
C HIS A 30 16.03 11.08 2.01
N SER A 31 14.85 10.70 1.54
CA SER A 31 13.73 11.62 1.35
C SER A 31 12.95 11.85 2.64
N PRO A 32 12.41 13.06 2.88
CA PRO A 32 11.47 13.29 3.97
C PRO A 32 10.09 12.67 3.74
N THR A 33 9.84 12.16 2.56
CA THR A 33 8.56 11.55 2.18
C THR A 33 8.73 10.10 1.75
N VAL A 34 7.62 9.37 1.75
CA VAL A 34 7.53 8.01 1.22
C VAL A 34 6.27 7.88 0.38
N ILE A 35 6.30 6.95 -0.58
CA ILE A 35 5.11 6.58 -1.35
C ILE A 35 4.48 5.37 -0.69
N VAL A 36 3.17 5.43 -0.43
CA VAL A 36 2.46 4.36 0.27
C VAL A 36 1.19 3.95 -0.47
N ALA A 37 0.77 2.71 -0.23
CA ALA A 37 -0.53 2.20 -0.60
C ALA A 37 -1.32 1.89 0.68
N PRO A 38 -2.53 2.46 0.86
CA PRO A 38 -3.33 2.19 2.06
C PRO A 38 -3.86 0.76 2.07
N ILE A 39 -4.03 0.24 3.28
CA ILE A 39 -4.54 -1.11 3.54
C ILE A 39 -5.86 -0.99 4.29
N THR A 40 -6.85 -1.75 3.88
CA THR A 40 -8.16 -1.77 4.54
C THR A 40 -8.55 -3.19 4.92
N SER A 41 -9.22 -3.34 6.06
CA SER A 41 -9.81 -4.62 6.49
C SER A 41 -11.22 -4.84 5.93
N ARG A 42 -11.75 -3.95 5.11
CA ARG A 42 -13.10 -4.04 4.54
C ARG A 42 -13.12 -4.96 3.31
N VAL A 43 -12.65 -6.19 3.46
CA VAL A 43 -12.52 -7.14 2.35
C VAL A 43 -13.88 -7.57 1.76
N HIS A 44 -14.94 -7.52 2.56
CA HIS A 44 -16.28 -7.96 2.14
C HIS A 44 -17.11 -6.85 1.50
N THR A 45 -16.77 -5.59 1.76
CA THR A 45 -17.51 -4.42 1.26
C THR A 45 -16.85 -3.74 0.08
N LYS A 46 -15.58 -4.03 -0.18
CA LYS A 46 -14.85 -3.52 -1.34
C LYS A 46 -14.93 -4.52 -2.49
N ALA A 47 -15.27 -4.03 -3.69
CA ALA A 47 -15.18 -4.84 -4.89
C ALA A 47 -13.75 -5.29 -5.13
N LYS A 48 -13.55 -6.55 -5.53
CA LYS A 48 -12.23 -7.04 -5.92
C LYS A 48 -11.86 -6.42 -7.25
N LEU A 49 -10.76 -5.67 -7.26
CA LEU A 49 -10.22 -5.04 -8.45
C LEU A 49 -8.82 -5.59 -8.74
N PRO A 50 -8.37 -5.58 -10.00
CA PRO A 50 -7.00 -5.99 -10.32
C PRO A 50 -5.94 -5.09 -9.68
N THR A 51 -6.34 -3.92 -9.17
CA THR A 51 -5.50 -2.99 -8.43
C THR A 51 -5.38 -3.33 -6.94
N HIS A 52 -6.05 -4.40 -6.48
CA HIS A 52 -6.03 -4.85 -5.09
C HIS A 52 -5.11 -6.05 -4.89
N THR A 53 -4.48 -6.13 -3.72
CA THR A 53 -3.73 -7.31 -3.28
C THR A 53 -4.22 -7.74 -1.91
N LEU A 54 -4.65 -9.00 -1.80
CA LEU A 54 -5.14 -9.56 -0.54
C LEU A 54 -3.98 -9.99 0.35
N ILE A 55 -4.06 -9.65 1.63
CA ILE A 55 -3.15 -10.12 2.68
C ILE A 55 -3.97 -10.97 3.65
N LYS A 56 -3.62 -12.26 3.78
CA LYS A 56 -4.26 -13.19 4.72
C LYS A 56 -3.27 -13.62 5.79
N ASP A 57 -3.78 -13.78 7.01
CA ASP A 57 -3.06 -14.38 8.13
C ASP A 57 -1.68 -13.74 8.36
N PHE A 58 -1.60 -12.44 8.22
CA PHE A 58 -0.36 -11.69 8.43
C PHE A 58 -0.21 -11.34 9.91
N GLU A 59 0.91 -11.75 10.50
CA GLU A 59 1.24 -11.37 11.86
C GLU A 59 1.43 -9.85 11.95
N GLY A 60 0.73 -9.22 12.87
CA GLY A 60 0.72 -7.75 13.02
C GLY A 60 -0.54 -7.09 12.45
N LEU A 61 -1.36 -7.83 11.70
CA LEU A 61 -2.69 -7.39 11.29
C LEU A 61 -3.74 -8.33 11.86
N ASP A 62 -4.71 -7.79 12.60
CA ASP A 62 -5.73 -8.59 13.28
C ASP A 62 -6.72 -9.23 12.32
N LYS A 63 -6.86 -8.69 11.13
CA LYS A 63 -7.84 -9.13 10.13
C LYS A 63 -7.19 -9.25 8.76
N ASN A 64 -7.73 -10.17 7.96
CA ASN A 64 -7.42 -10.20 6.53
C ASN A 64 -7.70 -8.83 5.91
N SER A 65 -6.84 -8.38 5.02
CA SER A 65 -6.84 -7.01 4.54
C SER A 65 -6.56 -6.96 3.05
N ILE A 66 -6.87 -5.82 2.43
CA ILE A 66 -6.62 -5.54 1.02
C ILE A 66 -5.73 -4.31 0.92
N ILE A 67 -4.69 -4.40 0.09
CA ILE A 67 -3.88 -3.23 -0.30
C ILE A 67 -4.57 -2.57 -1.49
N LEU A 68 -4.78 -1.24 -1.41
CA LEU A 68 -5.50 -0.47 -2.42
C LEU A 68 -4.50 0.33 -3.26
N PHE A 69 -4.02 -0.25 -4.36
CA PHE A 69 -3.01 0.43 -5.20
C PHE A 69 -3.57 1.58 -6.01
N GLU A 70 -4.88 1.63 -6.24
CA GLU A 70 -5.51 2.80 -6.86
C GLU A 70 -5.55 4.03 -5.94
N GLN A 71 -5.20 3.85 -4.68
CA GLN A 71 -5.16 4.90 -3.65
C GLN A 71 -3.73 5.29 -3.24
N ILE A 72 -2.73 4.96 -4.04
CA ILE A 72 -1.33 5.30 -3.70
C ILE A 72 -1.17 6.80 -3.56
N ARG A 73 -0.32 7.20 -2.62
CA ARG A 73 -0.03 8.60 -2.36
C ARG A 73 1.33 8.79 -1.71
N THR A 74 1.88 9.98 -1.86
CA THR A 74 3.07 10.39 -1.14
C THR A 74 2.65 11.00 0.20
N ILE A 75 3.30 10.58 1.28
CA ILE A 75 3.09 11.15 2.60
C ILE A 75 4.43 11.55 3.22
N ASP A 76 4.39 12.54 4.12
CA ASP A 76 5.53 12.88 4.96
C ASP A 76 5.80 11.74 5.94
N LYS A 77 7.08 11.43 6.19
CA LYS A 77 7.48 10.39 7.15
C LYS A 77 6.92 10.63 8.56
N GLN A 78 6.63 11.87 8.92
CA GLN A 78 6.04 12.19 10.22
C GLN A 78 4.64 11.59 10.40
N ARG A 79 3.98 11.21 9.31
CA ARG A 79 2.68 10.52 9.37
C ARG A 79 2.80 9.04 9.73
N LEU A 80 3.99 8.46 9.63
CA LEU A 80 4.22 7.06 9.98
C LEU A 80 4.17 6.87 11.49
N ARG A 81 3.59 5.76 11.90
CA ARG A 81 3.45 5.36 13.30
C ARG A 81 4.14 4.01 13.52
N LYS A 82 3.51 3.10 14.22
CA LYS A 82 4.07 1.80 14.60
C LYS A 82 4.46 0.97 13.37
N TYR A 83 5.64 0.36 13.43
CA TYR A 83 6.06 -0.67 12.47
C TYR A 83 5.20 -1.93 12.64
N VAL A 84 4.70 -2.47 11.53
CA VAL A 84 3.83 -3.66 11.52
C VAL A 84 4.61 -4.91 11.13
N GLY A 85 5.44 -4.83 10.11
CA GLY A 85 6.18 -5.98 9.59
C GLY A 85 6.57 -5.78 8.12
N MET A 86 6.99 -6.88 7.50
CA MET A 86 7.42 -6.92 6.11
C MET A 86 6.65 -8.00 5.37
N LEU A 87 6.15 -7.68 4.18
CA LEU A 87 5.48 -8.65 3.32
C LEU A 87 6.49 -9.64 2.73
N SER A 88 6.04 -10.89 2.54
CA SER A 88 6.84 -11.91 1.87
C SER A 88 7.11 -11.54 0.40
N THR A 89 8.14 -12.14 -0.19
CA THR A 89 8.45 -11.95 -1.61
C THR A 89 7.30 -12.38 -2.52
N VAL A 90 6.55 -13.41 -2.13
CA VAL A 90 5.38 -13.90 -2.89
C VAL A 90 4.27 -12.83 -2.92
N ILE A 91 3.95 -12.26 -1.77
CA ILE A 91 2.94 -11.20 -1.68
C ILE A 91 3.42 -9.94 -2.40
N MET A 92 4.70 -9.58 -2.24
CA MET A 92 5.27 -8.42 -2.94
C MET A 92 5.23 -8.57 -4.47
N ALA A 93 5.41 -9.77 -5.00
CA ALA A 93 5.28 -10.01 -6.44
C ALA A 93 3.85 -9.73 -6.93
N ARG A 94 2.83 -10.11 -6.14
CA ARG A 94 1.43 -9.78 -6.43
C ARG A 94 1.17 -8.29 -6.31
N ALA A 95 1.76 -7.65 -5.31
CA ALA A 95 1.66 -6.22 -5.09
C ALA A 95 2.26 -5.44 -6.27
N ASP A 96 3.44 -5.83 -6.74
CA ASP A 96 4.10 -5.19 -7.89
C ASP A 96 3.20 -5.23 -9.13
N LYS A 97 2.54 -6.36 -9.37
CA LYS A 97 1.63 -6.53 -10.51
C LYS A 97 0.41 -5.61 -10.38
N ALA A 98 -0.21 -5.57 -9.21
CA ALA A 98 -1.36 -4.72 -8.96
C ALA A 98 -1.00 -3.23 -9.06
N LEU A 99 0.17 -2.84 -8.58
CA LEU A 99 0.68 -1.48 -8.70
C LEU A 99 0.88 -1.10 -10.18
N ALA A 100 1.52 -1.98 -10.96
CA ALA A 100 1.73 -1.74 -12.39
C ALA A 100 0.41 -1.53 -13.13
N ILE A 101 -0.61 -2.33 -12.82
CA ILE A 101 -1.96 -2.17 -13.38
C ILE A 101 -2.55 -0.81 -12.97
N SER A 102 -2.41 -0.44 -11.70
CA SER A 102 -3.00 0.79 -11.15
C SER A 102 -2.50 2.06 -11.82
N ILE A 103 -1.24 2.07 -12.24
CA ILE A 103 -0.61 3.23 -12.87
C ILE A 103 -0.39 3.04 -14.38
N SER A 104 -0.98 2.01 -14.97
CA SER A 104 -0.86 1.68 -16.40
C SER A 104 0.60 1.52 -16.84
N LEU A 105 1.42 0.93 -15.98
CA LEU A 105 2.83 0.68 -16.30
C LEU A 105 2.90 -0.45 -17.31
N ARG A 106 3.53 -0.15 -18.46
CA ARG A 106 3.75 -1.14 -19.52
C ARG A 106 4.95 -2.00 -19.20
N GLU A 107 4.86 -3.30 -19.53
CA GLU A 107 6.04 -4.15 -19.51
C GLU A 107 7.04 -3.64 -20.56
N VAL A 108 8.28 -3.48 -20.13
CA VAL A 108 9.35 -3.17 -21.04
C VAL A 108 9.78 -4.48 -21.71
N ASN A 109 9.42 -4.65 -22.99
CA ASN A 109 9.93 -5.74 -23.79
C ASN A 109 11.40 -5.47 -24.12
N ASN A 110 12.28 -6.22 -23.50
CA ASN A 110 13.71 -6.21 -23.83
C ASN A 110 13.96 -7.10 -25.07
N GLU A 111 13.49 -6.64 -26.18
CA GLU A 111 13.84 -7.29 -27.44
C GLU A 111 15.14 -6.73 -28.00
#